data_08528070bc7a161c9a8555d9a73d3e6d
#
_entry.id   08528070bc7a161c9a8555d9a73d3e6d
#
_cell.length_a   1.000
_cell.length_b   1.000
_cell.length_c   1.000
_cell.angle_alpha   90.00
_cell.angle_beta   90.00
_cell.angle_gamma   90.00
#
_symmetry.space_group_name_H-M   'P 1'
#
loop_
_entity.id
_entity.type
_entity.pdbx_description
1 polymer ?
#
loop_
_entity_poly.entity_id
_entity_poly.type
_entity_poly.pdbx_seq_one_letter_code
_entity_poly.pdbx_strand_id
1 'polypeptide(L)'
;MTANTALEDAAPGAPRIVVIQHEDGTDANRFGRWLAEAGARVRTVRPDRGEALPAPADFDALVVLGGAMGPRDDAAAPWLPAVRALLAASAAGAFPSFNICLGGELLAVAADGDCTHRAFPQVGLHTVRTTAQAAEDPVFGAAPAEFPTVLWHEEQIELPERAVLLVTGTDAPVQAFRVGPCAWGTQFHPEAGRELAAHWASKTNEHASMEDYAGRPAEAVVEEIAAADGALETAQAPLARAFVRAVRRGLTAHPAR
;
A
#
# COMPACT_ATOMS: atom_id res chain seq x y z
N MET A 1 -2.20 23.23 10.53
CA MET A 1 -0.94 23.25 11.30
C MET A 1 -0.95 22.07 12.27
N THR A 2 -0.74 20.85 11.86
CA THR A 2 -0.59 19.68 12.76
C THR A 2 -0.16 18.46 11.95
N ALA A 3 1.11 18.31 11.59
CA ALA A 3 1.65 17.04 11.09
C ALA A 3 3.19 16.96 11.14
N ASN A 4 3.88 17.88 11.80
CA ASN A 4 5.36 17.87 11.79
C ASN A 4 5.99 17.60 13.15
N THR A 5 5.21 17.16 14.16
CA THR A 5 5.68 17.05 15.57
C THR A 5 6.10 15.62 15.97
N ALA A 6 5.95 14.62 15.12
CA ALA A 6 6.26 13.21 15.46
C ALA A 6 7.73 12.80 15.19
N LEU A 7 8.59 13.73 14.79
CA LEU A 7 9.98 13.42 14.42
C LEU A 7 11.02 13.49 15.57
N GLU A 8 10.63 14.07 16.72
CA GLU A 8 11.61 14.41 17.78
C GLU A 8 11.77 13.34 18.87
N ASP A 9 10.79 12.43 19.07
CA ASP A 9 10.81 11.49 20.22
C ASP A 9 11.19 10.03 19.90
N ALA A 10 11.56 9.71 18.66
CA ALA A 10 11.91 8.32 18.34
C ALA A 10 13.35 7.98 18.78
N ALA A 11 13.51 6.80 19.38
CA ALA A 11 14.80 6.30 19.88
C ALA A 11 15.92 6.36 18.82
N PRO A 12 17.18 6.58 19.21
CA PRO A 12 18.32 6.48 18.30
C PRO A 12 18.31 5.15 17.56
N GLY A 13 18.46 5.15 16.22
CA GLY A 13 18.43 3.95 15.40
C GLY A 13 17.01 3.49 14.97
N ALA A 14 15.96 4.27 15.23
CA ALA A 14 14.63 3.99 14.68
C ALA A 14 14.63 4.06 13.15
N PRO A 15 14.05 3.07 12.43
CA PRO A 15 13.99 3.10 10.98
C PRO A 15 13.26 4.34 10.45
N ARG A 16 13.86 4.99 9.46
CA ARG A 16 13.28 6.14 8.76
C ARG A 16 12.44 5.62 7.60
N ILE A 17 11.13 5.75 7.70
CA ILE A 17 10.19 5.33 6.65
C ILE A 17 9.60 6.58 6.00
N VAL A 18 9.81 6.73 4.70
CA VAL A 18 9.15 7.76 3.92
C VAL A 18 7.89 7.20 3.29
N VAL A 19 6.79 7.92 3.46
CA VAL A 19 5.50 7.64 2.83
C VAL A 19 5.34 8.59 1.64
N ILE A 20 5.12 8.06 0.44
CA ILE A 20 4.76 8.85 -0.74
C ILE A 20 3.25 8.82 -0.86
N GLN A 21 2.62 9.99 -0.76
CA GLN A 21 1.19 10.21 -0.87
C GLN A 21 0.89 11.02 -2.13
N HIS A 22 0.00 10.52 -2.99
CA HIS A 22 -0.22 11.05 -4.32
C HIS A 22 -1.29 12.13 -4.41
N GLU A 23 -2.21 12.19 -3.42
CA GLU A 23 -3.31 13.16 -3.40
C GLU A 23 -3.93 13.29 -2.00
N ASP A 24 -4.85 14.23 -1.83
CA ASP A 24 -5.63 14.38 -0.59
C ASP A 24 -6.59 13.20 -0.41
N GLY A 25 -6.74 12.73 0.83
CA GLY A 25 -7.63 11.63 1.17
C GLY A 25 -7.07 10.24 0.88
N THR A 26 -5.78 10.13 0.55
CA THR A 26 -5.08 8.84 0.41
C THR A 26 -3.90 8.77 1.39
N ASP A 27 -4.09 9.25 2.61
CA ASP A 27 -3.02 9.23 3.63
C ASP A 27 -2.81 7.84 4.24
N ALA A 28 -1.66 7.66 4.92
CA ALA A 28 -1.29 6.36 5.50
C ALA A 28 -2.15 5.93 6.69
N ASN A 29 -2.99 6.81 7.22
CA ASN A 29 -3.96 6.57 8.28
C ASN A 29 -3.48 5.55 9.35
N ARG A 30 -4.25 4.46 9.58
CA ARG A 30 -3.90 3.43 10.57
C ARG A 30 -2.60 2.68 10.25
N PHE A 31 -2.26 2.49 8.99
CA PHE A 31 -1.00 1.84 8.62
C PHE A 31 0.20 2.68 9.05
N GLY A 32 0.16 4.00 8.83
CA GLY A 32 1.18 4.93 9.31
C GLY A 32 1.29 4.94 10.84
N ARG A 33 0.16 4.90 11.55
CA ARG A 33 0.12 4.76 13.00
C ARG A 33 0.79 3.48 13.48
N TRP A 34 0.48 2.33 12.87
CA TRP A 34 1.09 1.04 13.24
C TRP A 34 2.59 0.98 12.95
N LEU A 35 3.06 1.63 11.88
CA LEU A 35 4.50 1.77 11.63
C LEU A 35 5.19 2.55 12.75
N ALA A 36 4.59 3.67 13.19
CA ALA A 36 5.11 4.49 14.28
C ALA A 36 5.07 3.73 15.62
N GLU A 37 3.97 3.04 15.95
CA GLU A 37 3.84 2.18 17.13
C GLU A 37 4.86 1.03 17.13
N ALA A 38 5.25 0.53 15.95
CA ALA A 38 6.34 -0.43 15.80
C ALA A 38 7.74 0.19 15.94
N GLY A 39 7.82 1.51 16.19
CA GLY A 39 9.04 2.26 16.47
C GLY A 39 9.77 2.75 15.21
N ALA A 40 9.06 3.00 14.12
CA ALA A 40 9.60 3.70 12.96
C ALA A 40 9.38 5.22 13.08
N ARG A 41 10.28 5.98 12.45
CA ARG A 41 10.07 7.41 12.15
C ARG A 41 9.39 7.51 10.80
N VAL A 42 8.16 8.01 10.77
CA VAL A 42 7.37 8.11 9.55
C VAL A 42 7.30 9.56 9.10
N ARG A 43 7.64 9.82 7.83
CA ARG A 43 7.54 11.13 7.19
C ARG A 43 6.80 10.98 5.87
N THR A 44 5.79 11.81 5.63
CA THR A 44 5.07 11.87 4.36
C THR A 44 5.72 12.88 3.42
N VAL A 45 5.77 12.53 2.14
CA VAL A 45 6.18 13.39 1.01
C VAL A 45 5.00 13.48 0.04
N ARG A 46 4.71 14.71 -0.40
CA ARG A 46 3.57 15.08 -1.26
C ARG A 46 4.07 15.60 -2.62
N PRO A 47 4.41 14.71 -3.58
CA PRO A 47 4.87 15.14 -4.91
C PRO A 47 3.77 15.86 -5.69
N ASP A 48 2.51 15.55 -5.46
CA ASP A 48 1.35 16.28 -5.99
C ASP A 48 1.31 17.75 -5.57
N ARG A 49 1.97 18.10 -4.46
CA ARG A 49 2.13 19.47 -3.95
C ARG A 49 3.50 20.07 -4.30
N GLY A 50 4.26 19.43 -5.19
CA GLY A 50 5.58 19.88 -5.62
C GLY A 50 6.71 19.55 -4.66
N GLU A 51 6.48 18.69 -3.65
CA GLU A 51 7.57 18.23 -2.79
C GLU A 51 8.48 17.27 -3.56
N ALA A 52 9.78 17.45 -3.42
CA ALA A 52 10.77 16.58 -4.07
C ALA A 52 10.72 15.16 -3.50
N LEU A 53 10.80 14.16 -4.36
CA LEU A 53 10.96 12.77 -3.93
C LEU A 53 12.29 12.59 -3.21
N PRO A 54 12.34 11.72 -2.17
CA PRO A 54 13.54 11.51 -1.38
C PRO A 54 14.63 10.75 -2.17
N ALA A 55 15.88 11.06 -1.92
CA ALA A 55 16.98 10.21 -2.38
C ALA A 55 17.09 8.95 -1.49
N PRO A 56 17.58 7.80 -2.02
CA PRO A 56 17.73 6.58 -1.24
C PRO A 56 18.54 6.70 0.04
N ALA A 57 19.42 7.68 0.15
CA ALA A 57 20.19 7.96 1.36
C ALA A 57 19.37 8.62 2.49
N ASP A 58 18.19 9.16 2.19
CA ASP A 58 17.37 9.92 3.12
C ASP A 58 16.42 9.05 3.95
N PHE A 59 16.29 7.76 3.63
CA PHE A 59 15.36 6.83 4.28
C PHE A 59 15.95 5.42 4.38
N ASP A 60 15.32 4.60 5.20
CA ASP A 60 15.66 3.18 5.34
C ASP A 60 14.61 2.28 4.64
N ALA A 61 13.40 2.79 4.41
CA ALA A 61 12.35 2.12 3.64
C ALA A 61 11.35 3.12 3.06
N LEU A 62 10.60 2.68 2.02
CA LEU A 62 9.48 3.42 1.43
C LEU A 62 8.13 2.75 1.73
N VAL A 63 7.10 3.58 1.85
CA VAL A 63 5.70 3.20 1.65
C VAL A 63 5.15 4.06 0.52
N VAL A 64 4.58 3.46 -0.51
CA VAL A 64 3.91 4.17 -1.61
C VAL A 64 2.43 3.89 -1.52
N LEU A 65 1.63 4.94 -1.35
CA LEU A 65 0.19 4.84 -1.13
C LEU A 65 -0.60 4.71 -2.43
N GLY A 66 -1.91 4.57 -2.28
CA GLY A 66 -2.89 4.61 -3.34
C GLY A 66 -3.08 6.00 -3.96
N GLY A 67 -3.91 6.06 -4.99
CA GLY A 67 -4.30 7.28 -5.68
C GLY A 67 -5.29 6.98 -6.79
N ALA A 68 -6.03 8.00 -7.25
CA ALA A 68 -7.05 7.87 -8.29
C ALA A 68 -6.46 7.77 -9.72
N MET A 69 -5.17 8.07 -9.90
CA MET A 69 -4.51 7.96 -11.20
C MET A 69 -4.12 6.51 -11.49
N GLY A 70 -4.10 6.15 -12.77
CA GLY A 70 -3.53 4.88 -13.22
C GLY A 70 -1.99 4.84 -13.13
N PRO A 71 -1.37 3.66 -13.13
CA PRO A 71 0.07 3.51 -12.94
C PRO A 71 0.93 4.04 -14.10
N ARG A 72 0.30 4.49 -15.20
CA ARG A 72 0.94 5.07 -16.39
C ARG A 72 0.45 6.48 -16.73
N ASP A 73 -0.30 7.12 -15.84
CA ASP A 73 -0.88 8.46 -16.05
C ASP A 73 0.16 9.59 -15.88
N ASP A 74 1.30 9.45 -16.52
CA ASP A 74 2.45 10.34 -16.39
C ASP A 74 2.13 11.79 -16.80
N ALA A 75 1.17 11.98 -17.69
CA ALA A 75 0.75 13.31 -18.11
C ALA A 75 -0.03 14.05 -17.02
N ALA A 76 -0.86 13.33 -16.26
CA ALA A 76 -1.65 13.87 -15.15
C ALA A 76 -0.84 13.93 -13.85
N ALA A 77 0.08 12.98 -13.66
CA ALA A 77 0.90 12.82 -12.46
C ALA A 77 2.40 12.69 -12.83
N PRO A 78 3.07 13.80 -13.19
CA PRO A 78 4.41 13.78 -13.76
C PRO A 78 5.51 13.29 -12.80
N TRP A 79 5.20 13.03 -11.54
CA TRP A 79 6.10 12.38 -10.56
C TRP A 79 6.11 10.86 -10.65
N LEU A 80 5.11 10.21 -11.29
CA LEU A 80 5.00 8.74 -11.33
C LEU A 80 6.22 8.05 -11.97
N PRO A 81 6.83 8.55 -13.06
CA PRO A 81 8.06 7.94 -13.58
C PRO A 81 9.19 7.85 -12.56
N ALA A 82 9.36 8.89 -11.73
CA ALA A 82 10.39 8.90 -10.69
C ALA A 82 10.03 7.96 -9.52
N VAL A 83 8.75 7.81 -9.17
CA VAL A 83 8.28 6.81 -8.20
C VAL A 83 8.54 5.40 -8.73
N ARG A 84 8.20 5.10 -9.99
CA ARG A 84 8.52 3.80 -10.61
C ARG A 84 10.03 3.50 -10.61
N ALA A 85 10.87 4.50 -10.83
CA ALA A 85 12.33 4.33 -10.74
C ALA A 85 12.79 3.94 -9.33
N LEU A 86 12.23 4.54 -8.29
CA LEU A 86 12.47 4.13 -6.89
C LEU A 86 11.99 2.70 -6.64
N LEU A 87 10.81 2.32 -7.15
CA LEU A 87 10.26 0.98 -6.98
C LEU A 87 11.05 -0.09 -7.75
N ALA A 88 11.58 0.24 -8.93
CA ALA A 88 12.51 -0.63 -9.66
C ALA A 88 13.80 -0.89 -8.85
N ALA A 89 14.33 0.13 -8.19
CA ALA A 89 15.49 -0.03 -7.30
C ALA A 89 15.13 -0.89 -6.07
N SER A 90 13.96 -0.70 -5.47
CA SER A 90 13.47 -1.55 -4.39
C SER A 90 13.29 -3.01 -4.83
N ALA A 91 12.68 -3.25 -5.99
CA ALA A 91 12.52 -4.59 -6.58
C ALA A 91 13.88 -5.27 -6.87
N ALA A 92 14.91 -4.47 -7.18
CA ALA A 92 16.29 -4.94 -7.29
C ALA A 92 16.98 -5.18 -5.94
N GLY A 93 16.35 -4.82 -4.82
CA GLY A 93 16.84 -5.06 -3.47
C GLY A 93 17.67 -3.92 -2.89
N ALA A 94 17.56 -2.70 -3.40
CA ALA A 94 18.31 -1.56 -2.88
C ALA A 94 17.83 -1.12 -1.48
N PHE A 95 16.54 -1.22 -1.22
CA PHE A 95 15.87 -0.89 0.06
C PHE A 95 14.49 -1.51 0.12
N PRO A 96 13.93 -1.76 1.32
CA PRO A 96 12.57 -2.28 1.48
C PRO A 96 11.50 -1.28 1.06
N SER A 97 10.41 -1.77 0.42
CA SER A 97 9.20 -0.96 0.18
C SER A 97 7.91 -1.75 0.43
N PHE A 98 6.87 -1.04 0.90
CA PHE A 98 5.50 -1.54 1.02
C PHE A 98 4.57 -0.63 0.21
N ASN A 99 3.88 -1.19 -0.77
CA ASN A 99 3.24 -0.42 -1.83
C ASN A 99 1.77 -0.80 -1.91
N ILE A 100 0.86 0.17 -1.78
CA ILE A 100 -0.57 -0.03 -1.56
C ILE A 100 -1.35 0.45 -2.77
N CYS A 101 -2.24 -0.38 -3.33
CA CYS A 101 -3.12 -0.11 -4.46
C CYS A 101 -2.33 0.45 -5.65
N LEU A 102 -2.49 1.72 -6.02
CA LEU A 102 -1.64 2.36 -7.04
C LEU A 102 -0.14 2.12 -6.79
N GLY A 103 0.32 2.16 -5.53
CA GLY A 103 1.71 1.84 -5.19
C GLY A 103 2.09 0.40 -5.59
N GLY A 104 1.20 -0.56 -5.37
CA GLY A 104 1.36 -1.96 -5.81
C GLY A 104 1.36 -2.09 -7.34
N GLU A 105 0.48 -1.37 -8.01
CA GLU A 105 0.41 -1.29 -9.48
C GLU A 105 1.68 -0.68 -10.08
N LEU A 106 2.17 0.41 -9.49
CA LEU A 106 3.44 1.03 -9.88
C LEU A 106 4.62 0.08 -9.68
N LEU A 107 4.64 -0.72 -8.61
CA LEU A 107 5.66 -1.75 -8.39
C LEU A 107 5.59 -2.84 -9.45
N ALA A 108 4.39 -3.32 -9.80
CA ALA A 108 4.22 -4.33 -10.85
C ALA A 108 4.79 -3.82 -12.18
N VAL A 109 4.39 -2.62 -12.60
CA VAL A 109 4.89 -1.98 -13.83
C VAL A 109 6.40 -1.73 -13.78
N ALA A 110 6.94 -1.29 -12.64
CA ALA A 110 8.38 -1.05 -12.47
C ALA A 110 9.23 -2.32 -12.50
N ALA A 111 8.60 -3.48 -12.35
CA ALA A 111 9.23 -4.79 -12.33
C ALA A 111 8.92 -5.65 -13.57
N ASP A 112 8.50 -5.03 -14.68
CA ASP A 112 8.13 -5.65 -15.96
C ASP A 112 6.82 -6.48 -15.93
N GLY A 113 5.95 -6.20 -14.97
CA GLY A 113 4.55 -6.62 -14.97
C GLY A 113 3.66 -5.57 -15.66
N ASP A 114 2.34 -5.74 -15.52
CA ASP A 114 1.38 -4.81 -16.10
C ASP A 114 0.15 -4.62 -15.19
N CYS A 115 -0.75 -3.75 -15.61
CA CYS A 115 -2.07 -3.57 -15.02
C CYS A 115 -3.10 -3.46 -16.14
N THR A 116 -4.24 -4.09 -15.95
CA THR A 116 -5.37 -4.02 -16.88
C THR A 116 -6.59 -3.43 -16.19
N HIS A 117 -7.30 -2.56 -16.89
CA HIS A 117 -8.54 -1.98 -16.38
C HIS A 117 -9.64 -3.04 -16.31
N ARG A 118 -10.33 -3.08 -15.18
CA ARG A 118 -11.41 -4.04 -14.92
C ARG A 118 -12.72 -3.59 -15.57
N ALA A 119 -13.56 -4.54 -15.94
CA ALA A 119 -14.90 -4.23 -16.44
C ALA A 119 -15.81 -3.61 -15.35
N PHE A 120 -15.55 -3.95 -14.08
CA PHE A 120 -16.25 -3.41 -12.91
C PHE A 120 -15.24 -3.18 -11.78
N PRO A 121 -15.37 -2.09 -11.01
CA PRO A 121 -14.51 -1.83 -9.86
C PRO A 121 -14.73 -2.88 -8.77
N GLN A 122 -13.75 -3.07 -7.91
CA GLN A 122 -13.87 -3.88 -6.72
C GLN A 122 -13.82 -2.96 -5.50
N VAL A 123 -14.95 -2.86 -4.78
CA VAL A 123 -15.14 -1.86 -3.72
C VAL A 123 -15.78 -2.49 -2.49
N GLY A 124 -15.29 -2.07 -1.31
CA GLY A 124 -15.88 -2.44 -0.03
C GLY A 124 -15.09 -3.47 0.74
N LEU A 125 -15.77 -4.16 1.66
CA LEU A 125 -15.20 -5.21 2.49
C LEU A 125 -15.15 -6.53 1.71
N HIS A 126 -13.97 -7.11 1.63
CA HIS A 126 -13.74 -8.39 0.96
C HIS A 126 -12.92 -9.32 1.84
N THR A 127 -13.01 -10.61 1.58
CA THR A 127 -12.16 -11.62 2.21
C THR A 127 -11.11 -12.10 1.23
N VAL A 128 -9.86 -12.13 1.66
CA VAL A 128 -8.70 -12.59 0.89
C VAL A 128 -7.99 -13.73 1.60
N ARG A 129 -7.16 -14.49 0.87
CA ARG A 129 -6.46 -15.67 1.38
C ARG A 129 -4.98 -15.59 1.12
N THR A 130 -4.18 -15.94 2.12
CA THR A 130 -2.73 -16.14 1.93
C THR A 130 -2.47 -17.38 1.10
N THR A 131 -1.43 -17.32 0.27
CA THR A 131 -0.90 -18.50 -0.43
C THR A 131 0.07 -19.28 0.46
N ALA A 132 0.47 -20.46 0.04
CA ALA A 132 1.49 -21.24 0.75
C ALA A 132 2.84 -20.48 0.87
N GLN A 133 3.16 -19.67 -0.14
CA GLN A 133 4.39 -18.85 -0.16
C GLN A 133 4.39 -17.75 0.89
N ALA A 134 3.22 -17.28 1.32
CA ALA A 134 3.12 -16.25 2.35
C ALA A 134 3.65 -16.75 3.71
N ALA A 135 3.56 -18.03 4.03
CA ALA A 135 3.97 -18.57 5.32
C ALA A 135 5.45 -18.32 5.64
N GLU A 136 6.31 -18.30 4.60
CA GLU A 136 7.75 -18.07 4.74
C GLU A 136 8.15 -16.62 4.44
N ASP A 137 7.18 -15.77 4.07
CA ASP A 137 7.43 -14.37 3.74
C ASP A 137 7.67 -13.54 5.01
N PRO A 138 8.71 -12.70 5.06
CA PRO A 138 9.05 -11.94 6.27
C PRO A 138 7.98 -10.94 6.71
N VAL A 139 7.06 -10.54 5.83
CA VAL A 139 5.95 -9.62 6.13
C VAL A 139 4.63 -10.37 6.20
N PHE A 140 4.28 -11.09 5.14
CA PHE A 140 2.97 -11.76 5.01
C PHE A 140 2.85 -13.07 5.79
N GLY A 141 3.96 -13.65 6.29
CA GLY A 141 3.92 -14.72 7.27
C GLY A 141 3.25 -14.33 8.60
N ALA A 142 3.03 -13.02 8.81
CA ALA A 142 2.27 -12.51 9.95
C ALA A 142 0.75 -12.40 9.70
N ALA A 143 0.28 -12.60 8.45
CA ALA A 143 -1.14 -12.54 8.10
C ALA A 143 -1.86 -13.85 8.45
N PRO A 144 -3.16 -13.79 8.83
CA PRO A 144 -3.99 -14.98 8.90
C PRO A 144 -4.15 -15.68 7.55
N ALA A 145 -4.52 -16.98 7.56
CA ALA A 145 -4.78 -17.74 6.34
C ALA A 145 -5.90 -17.14 5.48
N GLU A 146 -6.89 -16.56 6.13
CA GLU A 146 -8.01 -15.84 5.52
C GLU A 146 -8.32 -14.63 6.39
N PHE A 147 -8.54 -13.46 5.77
CA PHE A 147 -8.79 -12.23 6.51
C PHE A 147 -9.61 -11.20 5.71
N PRO A 148 -10.38 -10.35 6.42
CA PRO A 148 -11.09 -9.24 5.81
C PRO A 148 -10.13 -8.12 5.43
N THR A 149 -10.45 -7.44 4.33
CA THR A 149 -9.72 -6.26 3.89
C THR A 149 -10.62 -5.31 3.10
N VAL A 150 -10.20 -4.06 2.95
CA VAL A 150 -10.87 -3.09 2.11
C VAL A 150 -10.26 -3.11 0.72
N LEU A 151 -11.10 -3.26 -0.29
CA LEU A 151 -10.75 -3.08 -1.69
C LEU A 151 -11.41 -1.81 -2.21
N TRP A 152 -10.70 -1.07 -3.08
CA TRP A 152 -11.20 0.12 -3.75
C TRP A 152 -10.34 0.39 -4.98
N HIS A 153 -10.59 -0.35 -6.07
CA HIS A 153 -9.75 -0.27 -7.27
C HIS A 153 -10.49 -0.64 -8.54
N GLU A 154 -10.03 -0.08 -9.64
CA GLU A 154 -10.49 -0.34 -11.01
C GLU A 154 -9.45 -1.11 -11.84
N GLU A 155 -8.22 -1.15 -11.37
CA GLU A 155 -7.13 -1.86 -12.04
C GLU A 155 -6.99 -3.29 -11.48
N GLN A 156 -6.45 -4.17 -12.30
CA GLN A 156 -6.03 -5.52 -11.91
C GLN A 156 -4.55 -5.70 -12.24
N ILE A 157 -3.79 -6.06 -11.24
CA ILE A 157 -2.35 -6.30 -11.36
C ILE A 157 -2.09 -7.60 -12.13
N GLU A 158 -1.23 -7.52 -13.14
CA GLU A 158 -0.62 -8.66 -13.81
C GLU A 158 0.82 -8.82 -13.31
N LEU A 159 1.06 -9.93 -12.61
CA LEU A 159 2.33 -10.13 -11.91
C LEU A 159 3.52 -10.23 -12.88
N PRO A 160 4.64 -9.56 -12.56
CA PRO A 160 5.90 -9.86 -13.23
C PRO A 160 6.31 -11.31 -12.97
N GLU A 161 6.99 -11.94 -13.94
CA GLU A 161 7.39 -13.36 -13.89
C GLU A 161 8.16 -13.74 -12.61
N ARG A 162 8.97 -12.83 -12.10
CA ARG A 162 9.78 -13.01 -10.88
C ARG A 162 9.08 -12.69 -9.57
N ALA A 163 7.79 -12.34 -9.62
CA ALA A 163 7.03 -12.03 -8.41
C ALA A 163 6.57 -13.30 -7.69
N VAL A 164 6.48 -13.22 -6.39
CA VAL A 164 5.89 -14.23 -5.52
C VAL A 164 4.50 -13.78 -5.12
N LEU A 165 3.45 -14.50 -5.52
CA LEU A 165 2.08 -14.24 -5.08
C LEU A 165 1.94 -14.65 -3.60
N LEU A 166 1.51 -13.71 -2.76
CA LEU A 166 1.40 -13.89 -1.31
C LEU A 166 -0.05 -13.95 -0.83
N VAL A 167 -0.93 -13.16 -1.44
CA VAL A 167 -2.36 -13.12 -1.10
C VAL A 167 -3.18 -13.13 -2.38
N THR A 168 -4.25 -13.91 -2.39
CA THR A 168 -5.19 -14.02 -3.52
C THR A 168 -6.61 -13.66 -3.11
N GLY A 169 -7.38 -13.18 -4.08
CA GLY A 169 -8.82 -12.88 -3.97
C GLY A 169 -9.64 -13.71 -4.96
N THR A 170 -10.97 -13.58 -4.87
CA THR A 170 -11.89 -14.32 -5.73
C THR A 170 -11.95 -13.74 -7.16
N ASP A 171 -12.21 -12.44 -7.28
CA ASP A 171 -12.42 -11.79 -8.59
C ASP A 171 -11.15 -11.15 -9.15
N ALA A 172 -10.24 -10.71 -8.28
CA ALA A 172 -8.91 -10.24 -8.62
C ALA A 172 -7.89 -11.16 -7.95
N PRO A 173 -7.20 -12.03 -8.71
CA PRO A 173 -6.37 -13.08 -8.14
C PRO A 173 -5.11 -12.54 -7.45
N VAL A 174 -4.63 -11.35 -7.80
CA VAL A 174 -3.46 -10.72 -7.20
C VAL A 174 -3.91 -9.71 -6.16
N GLN A 175 -3.77 -10.07 -4.89
CA GLN A 175 -4.10 -9.18 -3.77
C GLN A 175 -2.87 -8.73 -2.99
N ALA A 176 -1.84 -9.56 -2.91
CA ALA A 176 -0.51 -9.13 -2.47
C ALA A 176 0.58 -9.99 -3.09
N PHE A 177 1.72 -9.37 -3.31
CA PHE A 177 2.87 -10.02 -3.93
C PHE A 177 4.19 -9.40 -3.42
N ARG A 178 5.29 -10.08 -3.69
CA ARG A 178 6.63 -9.57 -3.46
C ARG A 178 7.48 -9.71 -4.73
N VAL A 179 8.24 -8.66 -5.05
CA VAL A 179 9.25 -8.68 -6.11
C VAL A 179 10.63 -8.56 -5.47
N GLY A 180 11.55 -9.41 -5.87
CA GLY A 180 12.88 -9.43 -5.29
C GLY A 180 12.86 -9.75 -3.79
N PRO A 181 13.88 -9.32 -3.03
CA PRO A 181 13.99 -9.66 -1.62
C PRO A 181 13.07 -8.84 -0.70
N CYS A 182 12.68 -7.61 -1.09
CA CYS A 182 12.14 -6.66 -0.13
C CYS A 182 11.14 -5.62 -0.70
N ALA A 183 10.56 -5.84 -1.87
CA ALA A 183 9.52 -4.96 -2.42
C ALA A 183 8.16 -5.68 -2.38
N TRP A 184 7.26 -5.25 -1.49
CA TRP A 184 5.90 -5.79 -1.34
C TRP A 184 4.88 -4.87 -1.97
N GLY A 185 3.91 -5.45 -2.69
CA GLY A 185 2.75 -4.76 -3.24
C GLY A 185 1.45 -5.37 -2.72
N THR A 186 0.45 -4.53 -2.45
CA THR A 186 -0.93 -4.94 -2.18
C THR A 186 -1.88 -4.24 -3.13
N GLN A 187 -2.94 -4.92 -3.54
CA GLN A 187 -4.08 -4.28 -4.19
C GLN A 187 -5.07 -3.75 -3.15
N PHE A 188 -5.16 -4.43 -2.01
CA PHE A 188 -6.00 -4.01 -0.90
C PHE A 188 -5.38 -2.89 -0.06
N HIS A 189 -6.23 -2.25 0.74
CA HIS A 189 -5.92 -1.08 1.55
C HIS A 189 -5.83 -1.41 3.05
N PRO A 190 -4.64 -1.76 3.58
CA PRO A 190 -4.48 -2.00 5.02
C PRO A 190 -4.65 -0.73 5.86
N GLU A 191 -4.47 0.45 5.24
CA GLU A 191 -4.64 1.74 5.89
C GLU A 191 -6.11 2.15 6.05
N ALA A 192 -7.01 1.53 5.28
CA ALA A 192 -8.40 1.97 5.20
C ALA A 192 -9.25 1.46 6.36
N GLY A 193 -10.08 2.37 6.86
CA GLY A 193 -11.19 2.12 7.78
C GLY A 193 -12.36 3.02 7.42
N ARG A 194 -13.32 3.15 8.35
CA ARG A 194 -14.55 3.94 8.14
C ARG A 194 -14.30 5.33 7.54
N GLU A 195 -13.35 6.08 8.09
CA GLU A 195 -13.12 7.48 7.70
C GLU A 195 -12.63 7.60 6.25
N LEU A 196 -11.63 6.79 5.87
CA LEU A 196 -11.15 6.77 4.48
C LEU A 196 -12.22 6.25 3.51
N ALA A 197 -12.93 5.19 3.87
CA ALA A 197 -14.02 4.66 3.05
C ALA A 197 -15.12 5.70 2.83
N ALA A 198 -15.51 6.45 3.86
CA ALA A 198 -16.49 7.53 3.75
C ALA A 198 -15.99 8.68 2.85
N HIS A 199 -14.71 9.03 2.96
CA HIS A 199 -14.11 10.04 2.10
C HIS A 199 -14.11 9.59 0.63
N TRP A 200 -13.67 8.36 0.33
CA TRP A 200 -13.65 7.82 -1.03
C TRP A 200 -15.06 7.70 -1.63
N ALA A 201 -16.03 7.24 -0.84
CA ALA A 201 -17.42 7.18 -1.28
C ALA A 201 -17.98 8.58 -1.61
N SER A 202 -17.62 9.60 -0.81
CA SER A 202 -17.98 10.99 -1.10
C SER A 202 -17.37 11.49 -2.41
N LYS A 203 -16.08 11.18 -2.66
CA LYS A 203 -15.39 11.56 -3.89
C LYS A 203 -15.95 10.84 -5.11
N THR A 204 -16.26 9.56 -5.01
CA THR A 204 -16.93 8.81 -6.08
C THR A 204 -18.27 9.47 -6.42
N ASN A 205 -19.07 9.87 -5.42
CA ASN A 205 -20.35 10.54 -5.63
C ASN A 205 -20.26 11.92 -6.28
N GLU A 206 -19.10 12.56 -6.33
CA GLU A 206 -18.88 13.80 -7.10
C GLU A 206 -18.90 13.56 -8.62
N HIS A 207 -18.62 12.32 -9.08
CA HIS A 207 -18.51 11.96 -10.49
C HIS A 207 -19.60 10.99 -10.95
N ALA A 208 -19.94 10.00 -10.13
CA ALA A 208 -20.99 9.03 -10.35
C ALA A 208 -21.54 8.58 -9.00
N SER A 209 -22.80 8.11 -8.91
CA SER A 209 -23.26 7.54 -7.64
C SER A 209 -22.48 6.28 -7.31
N MET A 210 -22.27 5.99 -6.02
CA MET A 210 -21.66 4.72 -5.58
C MET A 210 -22.47 3.52 -6.05
N GLU A 211 -23.77 3.67 -6.24
CA GLU A 211 -24.65 2.63 -6.74
C GLU A 211 -24.36 2.32 -8.22
N ASP A 212 -24.10 3.35 -9.04
CA ASP A 212 -23.70 3.18 -10.45
C ASP A 212 -22.26 2.65 -10.55
N TYR A 213 -21.37 3.11 -9.66
CA TYR A 213 -19.96 2.75 -9.66
C TYR A 213 -19.69 1.34 -9.11
N ALA A 214 -20.27 1.02 -7.95
CA ALA A 214 -19.99 -0.22 -7.22
C ALA A 214 -21.21 -1.15 -7.03
N GLY A 215 -22.36 -0.79 -7.60
CA GLY A 215 -23.60 -1.55 -7.45
C GLY A 215 -24.19 -1.54 -6.04
N ARG A 216 -23.72 -0.63 -5.16
CA ARG A 216 -24.08 -0.58 -3.73
C ARG A 216 -24.14 0.85 -3.23
N PRO A 217 -25.09 1.20 -2.34
CA PRO A 217 -25.13 2.52 -1.68
C PRO A 217 -23.86 2.79 -0.85
N ALA A 218 -23.36 4.02 -0.91
CA ALA A 218 -22.19 4.46 -0.16
C ALA A 218 -22.27 4.14 1.34
N GLU A 219 -23.42 4.43 1.96
CA GLU A 219 -23.65 4.19 3.37
C GLU A 219 -23.51 2.71 3.75
N ALA A 220 -24.04 1.81 2.92
CA ALA A 220 -23.95 0.37 3.16
C ALA A 220 -22.49 -0.13 3.12
N VAL A 221 -21.69 0.36 2.18
CA VAL A 221 -20.26 0.03 2.07
C VAL A 221 -19.49 0.55 3.28
N VAL A 222 -19.73 1.80 3.67
CA VAL A 222 -19.04 2.43 4.80
C VAL A 222 -19.40 1.76 6.14
N GLU A 223 -20.67 1.43 6.36
CA GLU A 223 -21.13 0.75 7.59
C GLU A 223 -20.59 -0.69 7.69
N GLU A 224 -20.51 -1.41 6.57
CA GLU A 224 -19.91 -2.75 6.54
C GLU A 224 -18.43 -2.72 6.92
N ILE A 225 -17.66 -1.76 6.38
CA ILE A 225 -16.25 -1.55 6.74
C ILE A 225 -16.14 -1.15 8.22
N ALA A 226 -17.00 -0.26 8.71
CA ALA A 226 -17.00 0.16 10.10
C ALA A 226 -17.31 -1.01 11.06
N ALA A 227 -18.25 -1.87 10.72
CA ALA A 227 -18.60 -3.04 11.51
C ALA A 227 -17.44 -4.06 11.59
N ALA A 228 -16.56 -4.09 10.57
CA ALA A 228 -15.41 -4.99 10.52
C ALA A 228 -14.13 -4.38 11.11
N ASP A 229 -14.16 -3.16 11.66
CA ASP A 229 -12.96 -2.39 12.02
C ASP A 229 -11.98 -3.15 12.92
N GLY A 230 -12.47 -3.82 13.96
CA GLY A 230 -11.63 -4.64 14.85
C GLY A 230 -11.00 -5.85 14.17
N ALA A 231 -11.72 -6.48 13.22
CA ALA A 231 -11.20 -7.59 12.45
C ALA A 231 -10.14 -7.14 11.45
N LEU A 232 -10.35 -5.99 10.80
CA LEU A 232 -9.38 -5.33 9.92
C LEU A 232 -8.09 -4.99 10.68
N GLU A 233 -8.20 -4.38 11.86
CA GLU A 233 -7.02 -4.05 12.69
C GLU A 233 -6.27 -5.31 13.12
N THR A 234 -6.98 -6.32 13.61
CA THR A 234 -6.39 -7.59 14.06
C THR A 234 -5.61 -8.29 12.95
N ALA A 235 -6.14 -8.29 11.73
CA ALA A 235 -5.52 -8.96 10.58
C ALA A 235 -4.33 -8.17 9.99
N GLN A 236 -4.38 -6.85 10.00
CA GLN A 236 -3.50 -6.02 9.16
C GLN A 236 -2.42 -5.27 9.95
N ALA A 237 -2.65 -4.92 11.23
CA ALA A 237 -1.61 -4.33 12.08
C ALA A 237 -0.34 -5.21 12.19
N PRO A 238 -0.42 -6.56 12.22
CA PRO A 238 0.75 -7.41 12.17
C PRO A 238 1.63 -7.22 10.93
N LEU A 239 1.06 -6.84 9.76
CA LEU A 239 1.80 -6.58 8.53
C LEU A 239 2.74 -5.37 8.68
N ALA A 240 2.22 -4.25 9.20
CA ALA A 240 3.04 -3.05 9.45
C ALA A 240 4.18 -3.34 10.43
N ARG A 241 3.88 -4.08 11.52
CA ARG A 241 4.90 -4.49 12.51
C ARG A 241 5.94 -5.43 11.88
N ALA A 242 5.52 -6.35 11.02
CA ALA A 242 6.42 -7.26 10.31
C ALA A 242 7.30 -6.50 9.31
N PHE A 243 6.74 -5.52 8.59
CA PHE A 243 7.49 -4.66 7.69
C PHE A 243 8.59 -3.89 8.44
N VAL A 244 8.28 -3.25 9.58
CA VAL A 244 9.30 -2.55 10.39
C VAL A 244 10.39 -3.53 10.88
N ARG A 245 10.03 -4.77 11.26
CA ARG A 245 11.03 -5.80 11.60
C ARG A 245 11.90 -6.18 10.41
N ALA A 246 11.32 -6.28 9.21
CA ALA A 246 12.04 -6.56 7.97
C ALA A 246 13.06 -5.45 7.65
N VAL A 247 12.64 -4.18 7.78
CA VAL A 247 13.54 -3.01 7.62
C VAL A 247 14.70 -3.07 8.60
N ARG A 248 14.44 -3.32 9.89
CA ARG A 248 15.50 -3.41 10.93
C ARG A 248 16.50 -4.54 10.67
N ARG A 249 16.09 -5.61 10.01
CA ARG A 249 16.98 -6.73 9.63
C ARG A 249 17.84 -6.43 8.41
N GLY A 250 17.64 -5.29 7.76
CA GLY A 250 18.38 -4.90 6.56
C GLY A 250 18.14 -5.87 5.38
N LEU A 251 16.90 -6.25 5.13
CA LEU A 251 16.54 -7.11 3.99
C LEU A 251 16.80 -6.37 2.67
N THR A 252 18.01 -6.47 2.20
CA THR A 252 18.48 -5.91 0.93
C THR A 252 19.21 -7.01 0.14
N ALA A 253 19.39 -6.82 -1.15
CA ALA A 253 20.14 -7.76 -2.00
C ALA A 253 21.66 -7.78 -1.69
N HIS A 254 22.15 -6.78 -0.92
CA HIS A 254 23.57 -6.72 -0.53
C HIS A 254 23.70 -7.04 0.97
N PRO A 255 24.45 -8.09 1.37
CA PRO A 255 24.91 -8.17 2.74
C PRO A 255 25.76 -6.94 3.03
N ALA A 256 25.56 -6.36 4.22
CA ALA A 256 26.36 -5.22 4.69
C ALA A 256 27.86 -5.51 4.46
N ARG A 257 28.52 -4.60 3.76
CA ARG A 257 29.98 -4.62 3.63
C ARG A 257 30.62 -4.24 4.96
#